data_926e93b176a22f8f711b89c415fd118f
#
_entry.id   926e93b176a22f8f711b89c415fd118f
#
_cell.length_a   1.000
_cell.length_b   1.000
_cell.length_c   1.000
_cell.angle_alpha   90.00
_cell.angle_beta   90.00
_cell.angle_gamma   90.00
#
_symmetry.space_group_name_H-M   'P 1'
#
loop_
_entity.id
_entity.type
_entity.pdbx_description
1 polymer ?
#
loop_
_entity_poly.entity_id
_entity_poly.type
_entity_poly.pdbx_seq_one_letter_code
_entity_poly.pdbx_strand_id
1 'polypeptide(L)'
;MNVQFEDQWKSRHVLLIPSAIRDRDETILQLNDIRQRIIDGEDFSALAEEFSEDPGSAKQGGDLGWMGLGVFASEFEQTILETEVGSLSEVFETEFGFHFLEVMGKRNHELTKKLIEDRAYGVLYSRKFDEELENTLRTMRAEAFVEFKDLD
;
A
#
# COMPACT_ATOMS: atom_id res chain seq x y z
N MET A 1 29.26 -9.36 2.97
CA MET A 1 27.79 -9.38 3.04
C MET A 1 27.20 -8.51 1.95
N ASN A 2 26.23 -9.05 1.24
CA ASN A 2 25.56 -8.29 0.20
C ASN A 2 24.55 -7.33 0.80
N VAL A 3 24.58 -6.10 0.31
CA VAL A 3 23.65 -5.07 0.72
C VAL A 3 22.87 -4.67 -0.53
N GLN A 4 21.56 -4.55 -0.37
CA GLN A 4 20.69 -4.11 -1.45
C GLN A 4 19.95 -2.86 -1.02
N PHE A 5 19.55 -2.06 -1.98
CA PHE A 5 18.80 -0.85 -1.77
C PHE A 5 17.48 -0.93 -2.51
N GLU A 6 16.49 -0.33 -1.94
CA GLU A 6 15.17 -0.30 -2.56
C GLU A 6 14.56 1.07 -2.37
N ASP A 7 13.93 1.58 -3.42
CA ASP A 7 13.13 2.79 -3.29
C ASP A 7 11.85 2.46 -2.52
N GLN A 8 11.54 3.30 -1.55
CA GLN A 8 10.32 3.14 -0.76
C GLN A 8 9.57 4.46 -0.71
N TRP A 9 8.26 4.34 -0.61
CA TRP A 9 7.38 5.50 -0.49
C TRP A 9 6.59 5.39 0.79
N LYS A 10 6.45 6.49 1.49
CA LYS A 10 5.53 6.59 2.61
C LYS A 10 4.25 7.21 2.10
N SER A 11 3.13 6.51 2.33
CA SER A 11 1.85 6.95 1.80
C SER A 11 0.76 6.75 2.83
N ARG A 12 -0.36 7.42 2.60
CA ARG A 12 -1.60 7.19 3.33
C ARG A 12 -2.75 7.32 2.36
N HIS A 13 -3.85 6.66 2.66
CA HIS A 13 -4.98 6.61 1.73
C HIS A 13 -6.32 6.60 2.45
N VAL A 14 -7.36 6.86 1.68
CA VAL A 14 -8.74 6.65 2.09
C VAL A 14 -9.36 5.70 1.08
N LEU A 15 -10.01 4.65 1.59
CA LEU A 15 -10.70 3.66 0.77
C LEU A 15 -12.19 3.75 1.04
N LEU A 16 -12.99 3.78 -0.03
CA LEU A 16 -14.43 3.59 0.07
C LEU A 16 -14.84 2.48 -0.88
N ILE A 17 -15.74 1.63 -0.41
CA ILE A 17 -16.17 0.44 -1.15
C ILE A 17 -17.63 0.64 -1.56
N PRO A 18 -17.95 0.53 -2.87
CA PRO A 18 -19.34 0.61 -3.31
C PRO A 18 -20.20 -0.47 -2.65
N SER A 19 -21.45 -0.16 -2.42
CA SER A 19 -22.38 -1.07 -1.75
C SER A 19 -23.78 -0.88 -2.30
N ALA A 20 -24.74 -1.63 -1.75
CA ALA A 20 -26.12 -1.54 -2.17
C ALA A 20 -26.73 -0.16 -1.88
N ILE A 21 -26.21 0.54 -0.86
CA ILE A 21 -26.73 1.86 -0.48
C ILE A 21 -25.87 3.01 -0.95
N ARG A 22 -24.74 2.72 -1.60
CA ARG A 22 -23.83 3.74 -2.12
C ARG A 22 -23.20 3.15 -3.36
N ASP A 23 -23.71 3.55 -4.53
CA ASP A 23 -23.23 2.98 -5.78
C ASP A 23 -21.86 3.54 -6.16
N ARG A 24 -21.36 3.13 -7.31
CA ARG A 24 -20.05 3.51 -7.79
C ARG A 24 -19.90 5.03 -7.90
N ASP A 25 -20.88 5.68 -8.51
CA ASP A 25 -20.81 7.12 -8.73
C ASP A 25 -20.88 7.88 -7.41
N GLU A 26 -21.73 7.43 -6.49
CA GLU A 26 -21.84 8.06 -5.17
C GLU A 26 -20.55 7.87 -4.37
N THR A 27 -19.90 6.73 -4.51
CA THR A 27 -18.64 6.45 -3.84
C THR A 27 -17.56 7.41 -4.33
N ILE A 28 -17.47 7.61 -5.65
CA ILE A 28 -16.51 8.52 -6.24
C ILE A 28 -16.77 9.96 -5.78
N LEU A 29 -18.04 10.37 -5.79
CA LEU A 29 -18.42 11.71 -5.34
C LEU A 29 -18.03 11.93 -3.89
N GLN A 30 -18.27 10.96 -3.02
CA GLN A 30 -17.92 11.09 -1.62
C GLN A 30 -16.41 11.18 -1.42
N LEU A 31 -15.63 10.38 -2.15
CA LEU A 31 -14.17 10.45 -2.07
C LEU A 31 -13.67 11.81 -2.53
N ASN A 32 -14.22 12.33 -3.62
CA ASN A 32 -13.83 13.64 -4.09
C ASN A 32 -14.18 14.73 -3.10
N ASP A 33 -15.29 14.59 -2.39
CA ASP A 33 -15.67 15.54 -1.35
C ASP A 33 -14.66 15.49 -0.19
N ILE A 34 -14.30 14.30 0.26
CA ILE A 34 -13.30 14.15 1.32
C ILE A 34 -11.97 14.73 0.87
N ARG A 35 -11.57 14.43 -0.36
CA ARG A 35 -10.33 14.94 -0.92
C ARG A 35 -10.31 16.47 -0.94
N GLN A 36 -11.43 17.07 -1.34
CA GLN A 36 -11.53 18.53 -1.37
C GLN A 36 -11.44 19.12 0.04
N ARG A 37 -12.03 18.46 1.01
CA ARG A 37 -11.94 18.93 2.41
C ARG A 37 -10.49 18.96 2.89
N ILE A 38 -9.69 17.98 2.47
CA ILE A 38 -8.27 17.94 2.80
C ILE A 38 -7.53 19.11 2.11
N ILE A 39 -7.85 19.36 0.84
CA ILE A 39 -7.27 20.46 0.09
C ILE A 39 -7.61 21.80 0.80
N ASP A 40 -8.80 21.89 1.36
CA ASP A 40 -9.26 23.09 2.05
C ASP A 40 -8.70 23.22 3.48
N GLY A 41 -7.88 22.28 3.91
CA GLY A 41 -7.16 22.39 5.18
C GLY A 41 -7.59 21.44 6.28
N GLU A 42 -8.55 20.56 6.03
CA GLU A 42 -8.92 19.57 7.06
C GLU A 42 -7.85 18.48 7.16
N ASP A 43 -7.79 17.85 8.32
CA ASP A 43 -6.75 16.89 8.62
C ASP A 43 -7.02 15.55 7.93
N PHE A 44 -6.06 15.08 7.13
CA PHE A 44 -6.16 13.81 6.42
C PHE A 44 -6.41 12.66 7.39
N SER A 45 -5.61 12.59 8.45
CA SER A 45 -5.71 11.47 9.40
C SER A 45 -7.08 11.39 10.05
N ALA A 46 -7.63 12.53 10.44
CA ALA A 46 -8.96 12.56 11.05
C ALA A 46 -10.04 12.09 10.08
N LEU A 47 -9.97 12.52 8.83
CA LEU A 47 -10.95 12.13 7.82
C LEU A 47 -10.80 10.65 7.45
N ALA A 48 -9.56 10.15 7.40
CA ALA A 48 -9.34 8.73 7.14
C ALA A 48 -9.90 7.88 8.28
N GLU A 49 -9.70 8.29 9.53
CA GLU A 49 -10.26 7.56 10.66
C GLU A 49 -11.77 7.54 10.63
N GLU A 50 -12.38 8.62 10.17
CA GLU A 50 -13.83 8.73 10.14
C GLU A 50 -14.45 7.97 8.97
N PHE A 51 -13.85 8.05 7.80
CA PHE A 51 -14.51 7.62 6.56
C PHE A 51 -13.86 6.40 5.90
N SER A 52 -12.58 6.15 6.08
CA SER A 52 -11.91 5.08 5.35
C SER A 52 -12.43 3.72 5.75
N GLU A 53 -12.71 2.90 4.75
CA GLU A 53 -13.22 1.55 4.94
C GLU A 53 -12.11 0.50 4.88
N ASP A 54 -10.86 0.93 4.95
CA ASP A 54 -9.73 0.01 5.05
C ASP A 54 -9.45 -0.30 6.52
N PRO A 55 -9.82 -1.50 6.99
CA PRO A 55 -9.66 -1.82 8.40
C PRO A 55 -8.19 -1.87 8.83
N GLY A 56 -7.28 -2.04 7.87
CA GLY A 56 -5.85 -2.14 8.19
C GLY A 56 -5.19 -0.81 8.43
N SER A 57 -5.77 0.30 7.96
CA SER A 57 -5.11 1.60 8.07
C SER A 57 -5.99 2.72 8.60
N ALA A 58 -7.31 2.56 8.59
CA ALA A 58 -8.21 3.65 8.98
C ALA A 58 -7.88 4.18 10.38
N LYS A 59 -7.64 3.28 11.33
CA LYS A 59 -7.36 3.68 12.71
C LYS A 59 -6.02 4.38 12.87
N GLN A 60 -5.12 4.21 11.92
CA GLN A 60 -3.84 4.90 11.89
C GLN A 60 -3.89 6.14 10.99
N GLY A 61 -5.08 6.66 10.71
CA GLY A 61 -5.22 7.84 9.86
C GLY A 61 -4.93 7.56 8.39
N GLY A 62 -5.09 6.32 7.97
CA GLY A 62 -4.82 5.90 6.61
C GLY A 62 -3.36 5.60 6.32
N ASP A 63 -2.49 5.70 7.31
CA ASP A 63 -1.03 5.55 7.13
C ASP A 63 -0.68 4.12 6.76
N LEU A 64 0.04 3.96 5.66
CA LEU A 64 0.50 2.67 5.18
C LEU A 64 1.99 2.44 5.46
N GLY A 65 2.68 3.44 5.98
CA GLY A 65 4.10 3.34 6.30
C GLY A 65 4.98 3.39 5.06
N TRP A 66 6.22 2.98 5.24
CA TRP A 66 7.21 2.94 4.17
C TRP A 66 7.12 1.59 3.47
N MET A 67 6.86 1.61 2.18
CA MET A 67 6.71 0.39 1.39
C MET A 67 7.40 0.52 0.05
N GLY A 68 8.02 -0.59 -0.38
CA GLY A 68 8.56 -0.70 -1.73
C GLY A 68 7.51 -1.18 -2.71
N LEU A 69 7.91 -1.38 -3.94
CA LEU A 69 7.02 -1.91 -4.97
C LEU A 69 6.79 -3.41 -4.73
N GLY A 70 5.69 -3.92 -5.26
CA GLY A 70 5.34 -5.34 -5.18
C GLY A 70 4.46 -5.69 -4.00
N VAL A 71 4.11 -4.73 -3.15
CA VAL A 71 3.29 -4.97 -1.96
C VAL A 71 1.82 -4.69 -2.22
N PHE A 72 1.52 -3.64 -2.98
CA PHE A 72 0.15 -3.20 -3.23
C PHE A 72 -0.34 -3.66 -4.59
N ALA A 73 -1.63 -3.49 -4.83
CA ALA A 73 -2.20 -3.71 -6.16
C ALA A 73 -1.51 -2.80 -7.17
N SER A 74 -1.44 -3.27 -8.42
CA SER A 74 -0.70 -2.53 -9.45
C SER A 74 -1.24 -1.14 -9.71
N GLU A 75 -2.57 -0.95 -9.63
CA GLU A 75 -3.16 0.37 -9.77
C GLU A 75 -2.72 1.31 -8.67
N PHE A 76 -2.58 0.78 -7.45
CA PHE A 76 -2.13 1.56 -6.31
C PHE A 76 -0.66 1.98 -6.50
N GLU A 77 0.18 1.03 -6.92
CA GLU A 77 1.59 1.30 -7.16
C GLU A 77 1.78 2.34 -8.27
N GLN A 78 1.04 2.19 -9.35
CA GLN A 78 1.12 3.13 -10.46
C GLN A 78 0.77 4.53 -9.98
N THR A 79 -0.27 4.65 -9.16
CA THR A 79 -0.69 5.94 -8.62
C THR A 79 0.38 6.55 -7.75
N ILE A 80 1.04 5.73 -6.91
CA ILE A 80 2.15 6.22 -6.09
C ILE A 80 3.26 6.78 -6.98
N LEU A 81 3.62 6.05 -8.03
CA LEU A 81 4.70 6.46 -8.92
C LEU A 81 4.39 7.74 -9.67
N GLU A 82 3.11 7.98 -9.95
CA GLU A 82 2.67 9.16 -10.69
C GLU A 82 2.38 10.37 -9.82
N THR A 83 2.38 10.18 -8.50
CA THR A 83 2.02 11.25 -7.57
C THR A 83 3.30 11.82 -6.95
N GLU A 84 3.42 13.14 -6.98
CA GLU A 84 4.59 13.81 -6.39
C GLU A 84 4.52 13.75 -4.87
N VAL A 85 5.70 13.70 -4.25
CA VAL A 85 5.80 13.74 -2.80
C VAL A 85 5.15 15.03 -2.30
N GLY A 86 4.28 14.88 -1.32
CA GLY A 86 3.53 16.00 -0.75
C GLY A 86 2.21 16.29 -1.42
N SER A 87 1.82 15.49 -2.42
CA SER A 87 0.60 15.74 -3.19
C SER A 87 -0.42 14.63 -2.98
N LEU A 88 -1.69 14.99 -3.19
CA LEU A 88 -2.79 14.03 -3.22
C LEU A 88 -2.97 13.51 -4.66
N SER A 89 -3.28 12.22 -4.77
CA SER A 89 -3.63 11.66 -6.07
C SER A 89 -5.07 11.98 -6.44
N GLU A 90 -5.41 11.74 -7.70
CA GLU A 90 -6.80 11.66 -8.11
C GLU A 90 -7.42 10.39 -7.55
N VAL A 91 -8.76 10.32 -7.57
CA VAL A 91 -9.47 9.11 -7.17
C VAL A 91 -9.20 8.02 -8.22
N PHE A 92 -8.89 6.82 -7.76
CA PHE A 92 -8.61 5.69 -8.64
C PHE A 92 -9.25 4.42 -8.07
N GLU A 93 -9.35 3.41 -8.92
CA GLU A 93 -10.00 2.14 -8.55
C GLU A 93 -8.99 1.02 -8.46
N THR A 94 -9.16 0.15 -7.45
CA THR A 94 -8.47 -1.14 -7.35
C THR A 94 -9.51 -2.22 -7.14
N GLU A 95 -9.06 -3.46 -7.02
CA GLU A 95 -9.96 -4.57 -6.72
C GLU A 95 -10.67 -4.41 -5.38
N PHE A 96 -10.16 -3.58 -4.49
CA PHE A 96 -10.74 -3.36 -3.16
C PHE A 96 -11.82 -2.28 -3.15
N GLY A 97 -11.82 -1.40 -4.12
CA GLY A 97 -12.77 -0.29 -4.18
C GLY A 97 -12.11 0.95 -4.76
N PHE A 98 -12.55 2.11 -4.29
CA PHE A 98 -12.03 3.39 -4.77
C PHE A 98 -11.18 4.03 -3.69
N HIS A 99 -10.08 4.66 -4.13
CA HIS A 99 -9.12 5.28 -3.23
C HIS A 99 -8.72 6.65 -3.73
N PHE A 100 -8.20 7.48 -2.83
CA PHE A 100 -7.16 8.45 -3.18
C PHE A 100 -6.05 8.31 -2.13
N LEU A 101 -4.86 8.75 -2.51
CA LEU A 101 -3.71 8.64 -1.60
C LEU A 101 -2.91 9.92 -1.59
N GLU A 102 -2.08 10.04 -0.57
CA GLU A 102 -1.07 11.09 -0.49
C GLU A 102 0.29 10.41 -0.36
N VAL A 103 1.25 10.88 -1.15
CA VAL A 103 2.63 10.42 -1.00
C VAL A 103 3.32 11.38 -0.04
N MET A 104 3.70 10.88 1.13
CA MET A 104 4.26 11.70 2.20
C MET A 104 5.77 11.79 2.12
N GLY A 105 6.41 10.81 1.49
CA GLY A 105 7.86 10.81 1.37
C GLY A 105 8.34 9.71 0.46
N LYS A 106 9.61 9.81 0.08
CA LYS A 106 10.30 8.80 -0.70
C LYS A 106 11.71 8.65 -0.14
N ARG A 107 12.21 7.42 -0.08
CA ARG A 107 13.57 7.16 0.38
C ARG A 107 14.14 5.98 -0.37
N ASN A 108 15.47 5.90 -0.37
CA ASN A 108 16.19 4.73 -0.82
C ASN A 108 16.71 4.02 0.42
N HIS A 109 16.18 2.85 0.69
CA HIS A 109 16.39 2.15 1.96
C HIS A 109 17.33 0.97 1.78
N GLU A 110 18.30 0.88 2.66
CA GLU A 110 19.24 -0.22 2.66
C GLU A 110 18.60 -1.45 3.29
N LEU A 111 18.73 -2.59 2.60
CA LEU A 111 18.16 -3.85 3.07
C LEU A 111 19.30 -4.82 3.36
N THR A 112 19.27 -5.43 4.54
CA THR A 112 20.15 -6.56 4.83
C THR A 112 19.53 -7.83 4.29
N LYS A 113 20.35 -8.88 4.20
CA LYS A 113 19.85 -10.18 3.77
C LYS A 113 18.66 -10.62 4.60
N LYS A 114 18.74 -10.45 5.92
CA LYS A 114 17.65 -10.83 6.80
C LYS A 114 16.38 -10.03 6.53
N LEU A 115 16.52 -8.73 6.32
CA LEU A 115 15.37 -7.88 6.02
C LEU A 115 14.72 -8.28 4.69
N ILE A 116 15.53 -8.66 3.72
CA ILE A 116 15.00 -9.13 2.44
C ILE A 116 14.19 -10.40 2.64
N GLU A 117 14.69 -11.33 3.44
CA GLU A 117 13.97 -12.56 3.74
C GLU A 117 12.68 -12.30 4.48
N ASP A 118 12.74 -11.45 5.51
CA ASP A 118 11.55 -11.09 6.28
C ASP A 118 10.52 -10.42 5.40
N ARG A 119 10.96 -9.55 4.48
CA ARG A 119 10.08 -8.88 3.54
C ARG A 119 9.38 -9.90 2.63
N ALA A 120 10.12 -10.89 2.14
CA ALA A 120 9.55 -11.90 1.26
C ALA A 120 8.45 -12.67 1.97
N TYR A 121 8.65 -13.03 3.23
CA TYR A 121 7.60 -13.68 4.01
C TYR A 121 6.39 -12.77 4.21
N GLY A 122 6.63 -11.50 4.51
CA GLY A 122 5.55 -10.54 4.70
C GLY A 122 4.71 -10.37 3.46
N VAL A 123 5.37 -10.26 2.31
CA VAL A 123 4.65 -10.15 1.03
C VAL A 123 3.85 -11.40 0.76
N LEU A 124 4.43 -12.58 1.03
CA LEU A 124 3.73 -13.85 0.83
C LEU A 124 2.45 -13.91 1.67
N TYR A 125 2.54 -13.56 2.95
CA TYR A 125 1.37 -13.58 3.82
C TYR A 125 0.31 -12.57 3.39
N SER A 126 0.73 -11.40 2.95
CA SER A 126 -0.19 -10.37 2.48
C SER A 126 -0.93 -10.79 1.22
N ARG A 127 -0.27 -11.58 0.37
CA ARG A 127 -0.79 -11.99 -0.92
C ARG A 127 -0.76 -13.51 -1.02
N LYS A 128 -1.21 -14.17 0.01
CA LYS A 128 -1.05 -15.60 0.21
C LYS A 128 -1.64 -16.47 -0.88
N PHE A 129 -2.47 -15.92 -1.74
CA PHE A 129 -3.06 -16.68 -2.84
C PHE A 129 -2.31 -16.47 -4.14
N ASP A 130 -1.22 -15.74 -4.10
CA ASP A 130 -0.43 -15.47 -5.28
C ASP A 130 0.68 -16.49 -5.37
N GLU A 131 0.52 -17.47 -6.26
CA GLU A 131 1.47 -18.56 -6.41
C GLU A 131 2.83 -18.08 -6.92
N GLU A 132 2.85 -16.98 -7.66
CA GLU A 132 4.10 -16.42 -8.13
C GLU A 132 4.95 -15.93 -6.97
N LEU A 133 4.31 -15.40 -5.95
CA LEU A 133 5.02 -15.00 -4.75
C LEU A 133 5.58 -16.20 -4.00
N GLU A 134 4.87 -17.31 -3.98
CA GLU A 134 5.40 -18.52 -3.41
C GLU A 134 6.66 -18.97 -4.12
N ASN A 135 6.66 -18.95 -5.43
CA ASN A 135 7.83 -19.32 -6.21
C ASN A 135 8.99 -18.37 -5.93
N THR A 136 8.71 -17.07 -5.86
CA THR A 136 9.72 -16.08 -5.54
C THR A 136 10.30 -16.34 -4.16
N LEU A 137 9.45 -16.61 -3.20
CA LEU A 137 9.88 -16.88 -1.83
C LEU A 137 10.79 -18.11 -1.79
N ARG A 138 10.40 -19.19 -2.45
CA ARG A 138 11.23 -20.39 -2.47
C ARG A 138 12.59 -20.13 -3.09
N THR A 139 12.63 -19.37 -4.17
CA THR A 139 13.88 -19.02 -4.81
C THR A 139 14.76 -18.24 -3.87
N MET A 140 14.21 -17.24 -3.22
CA MET A 140 14.97 -16.44 -2.26
C MET A 140 15.48 -17.30 -1.11
N ARG A 141 14.66 -18.20 -0.62
CA ARG A 141 15.07 -19.08 0.48
C ARG A 141 16.16 -20.03 0.06
N ALA A 142 16.06 -20.58 -1.13
CA ALA A 142 17.08 -21.49 -1.64
C ALA A 142 18.43 -20.80 -1.75
N GLU A 143 18.41 -19.53 -2.09
CA GLU A 143 19.64 -18.76 -2.24
C GLU A 143 20.12 -18.14 -0.94
N ALA A 144 19.19 -17.67 -0.14
CA ALA A 144 19.51 -16.89 1.05
C ALA A 144 19.47 -17.72 2.30
N PHE A 145 18.64 -18.66 2.36
CA PHE A 145 18.35 -19.41 3.54
C PHE A 145 17.76 -20.74 3.25
N VAL A 146 17.34 -21.04 2.53
CA VAL A 146 16.68 -21.95 2.40
C VAL A 146 16.03 -22.46 3.28
N GLU A 147 15.53 -22.30 3.59
CA GLU A 147 14.87 -22.32 4.03
C GLU A 147 14.13 -21.95 4.66
N PHE A 148 13.84 -21.60 4.45
CA PHE A 148 13.09 -21.29 5.45
C PHE A 148 12.06 -22.29 5.57
N LYS A 149 12.30 -23.34 5.23
CA LYS A 149 11.90 -23.96 5.34
C LYS A 149 11.77 -24.44 5.57
N ASP A 150 11.65 -24.88 5.29
CA ASP A 150 11.32 -25.15 5.43
C ASP A 150 10.98 -25.09 5.55
N LEU A 151 10.43 -24.97 5.24
CA LEU A 151 10.06 -24.70 5.27
C LEU A 151 9.95 -25.04 5.26
N ASP A 152 9.92 -25.36 5.00
CA ASP A 152 9.95 -25.61 5.05
C ASP A 152 10.09 -25.78 5.38
#